data_1ff8bd425496d958727ee9b7b5dab211
#
_entry.id   1ff8bd425496d958727ee9b7b5dab211
#
_cell.length_a   1.000
_cell.length_b   1.000
_cell.length_c   1.000
_cell.angle_alpha   90.00
_cell.angle_beta   90.00
_cell.angle_gamma   90.00
#
_symmetry.space_group_name_H-M   'P 1'
#
loop_
_entity.id
_entity.type
_entity.pdbx_description
1 polymer ?
#
loop_
_entity_poly.entity_id
_entity_poly.type
_entity_poly.pdbx_seq_one_letter_code
_entity_poly.pdbx_strand_id
1 'polypeptide(L)'
;MPRFFVQKEQIADGVVSIFGDDAHHISRALRMAAGELITVCDMQSIEYECELTDFLPDRVLARVLSTRQSETEPPYRAHVYQALPKGDKLDSIIQKAVECGAASITTFSSERCVVKVKEDAEGKKTERRQRIALEAAKQSGRSLLPAVSSTVSFAEAIRRAAEADIPLFCYEGEDQKTLSEVLKAYKESNKEGKIPEISVVIGSEGGFSLAEVSAAKEAGLISVGLGKRILRTETAASFALSCLVYELELS
;
A
#
# COMPACT_ATOMS: atom_id res chain seq x y z
N MET A 1 9.61 18.64 6.85
CA MET A 1 8.75 19.49 6.00
C MET A 1 7.43 18.74 5.83
N PRO A 2 6.26 19.37 6.11
CA PRO A 2 4.95 18.69 5.93
C PRO A 2 4.72 18.27 4.49
N ARG A 3 4.04 17.12 4.29
CA ARG A 3 3.81 16.50 2.97
C ARG A 3 2.31 16.42 2.70
N PHE A 4 1.91 16.76 1.48
CA PHE A 4 0.52 16.76 1.03
C PHE A 4 0.40 16.08 -0.33
N PHE A 5 -0.71 15.38 -0.56
CA PHE A 5 -1.02 14.73 -1.82
C PHE A 5 -2.10 15.52 -2.55
N VAL A 6 -1.85 15.85 -3.81
CA VAL A 6 -2.79 16.59 -4.64
C VAL A 6 -3.00 15.89 -5.98
N GLN A 7 -4.12 16.16 -6.63
CA GLN A 7 -4.32 15.74 -8.01
C GLN A 7 -3.49 16.63 -8.93
N LYS A 8 -3.02 16.09 -10.05
CA LYS A 8 -2.17 16.82 -10.98
C LYS A 8 -2.82 18.11 -11.51
N GLU A 9 -4.14 18.12 -11.64
CA GLU A 9 -4.95 19.25 -12.09
C GLU A 9 -4.95 20.43 -11.08
N GLN A 10 -4.53 20.19 -9.84
CA GLN A 10 -4.37 21.21 -8.82
C GLN A 10 -3.04 21.97 -8.95
N ILE A 11 -2.18 21.53 -9.87
CA ILE A 11 -0.88 22.14 -10.14
C ILE A 11 -0.93 22.79 -11.54
N ALA A 12 -0.96 24.10 -11.58
CA ALA A 12 -1.02 24.87 -12.81
C ALA A 12 -0.14 26.13 -12.72
N ASP A 13 0.54 26.47 -13.79
CA ASP A 13 1.35 27.71 -13.92
C ASP A 13 2.33 27.94 -12.75
N GLY A 14 2.90 26.85 -12.21
CA GLY A 14 3.83 26.92 -11.07
C GLY A 14 3.18 27.21 -9.72
N VAL A 15 1.85 27.08 -9.63
CA VAL A 15 1.08 27.24 -8.39
C VAL A 15 0.30 25.96 -8.08
N VAL A 16 0.32 25.56 -6.81
CA VAL A 16 -0.48 24.46 -6.28
C VAL A 16 -1.66 25.02 -5.53
N SER A 17 -2.86 24.53 -5.83
CA SER A 17 -4.09 24.83 -5.08
C SER A 17 -4.45 23.65 -4.17
N ILE A 18 -4.35 23.82 -2.86
CA ILE A 18 -4.66 22.80 -1.85
C ILE A 18 -6.04 23.09 -1.26
N PHE A 19 -6.93 22.10 -1.31
CA PHE A 19 -8.34 22.23 -0.89
C PHE A 19 -8.67 21.34 0.31
N GLY A 20 -9.85 21.56 0.89
CA GLY A 20 -10.50 20.66 1.85
C GLY A 20 -9.73 20.47 3.15
N ASP A 21 -9.66 19.21 3.60
CA ASP A 21 -9.05 18.86 4.89
C ASP A 21 -7.56 19.23 4.96
N ASP A 22 -6.81 19.13 3.86
CA ASP A 22 -5.40 19.52 3.84
C ASP A 22 -5.22 21.03 3.96
N ALA A 23 -6.06 21.85 3.32
CA ALA A 23 -6.04 23.31 3.52
C ALA A 23 -6.36 23.69 4.98
N HIS A 24 -7.35 23.03 5.59
CA HIS A 24 -7.66 23.20 7.01
C HIS A 24 -6.52 22.74 7.93
N HIS A 25 -5.86 21.63 7.58
CA HIS A 25 -4.73 21.10 8.33
C HIS A 25 -3.56 22.10 8.34
N ILE A 26 -3.20 22.65 7.17
CA ILE A 26 -2.15 23.67 7.03
C ILE A 26 -2.49 24.89 7.90
N SER A 27 -3.70 25.44 7.73
CA SER A 27 -4.09 26.71 8.33
C SER A 27 -4.35 26.63 9.83
N ARG A 28 -5.01 25.55 10.30
CA ARG A 28 -5.52 25.46 11.68
C ARG A 28 -4.72 24.52 12.57
N ALA A 29 -4.36 23.33 12.08
CA ALA A 29 -3.64 22.35 12.89
C ALA A 29 -2.15 22.66 12.95
N LEU A 30 -1.51 22.85 11.79
CA LEU A 30 -0.10 23.22 11.70
C LEU A 30 0.13 24.71 11.93
N ARG A 31 -0.88 25.55 11.74
CA ARG A 31 -0.81 27.03 11.89
C ARG A 31 0.30 27.65 11.06
N MET A 32 0.49 27.12 9.87
CA MET A 32 1.53 27.60 8.96
C MET A 32 1.18 28.98 8.39
N ALA A 33 2.21 29.73 8.02
CA ALA A 33 2.12 31.08 7.46
C ALA A 33 2.69 31.14 6.04
N ALA A 34 2.40 32.22 5.33
CA ALA A 34 3.03 32.51 4.04
C ALA A 34 4.56 32.59 4.19
N GLY A 35 5.28 32.03 3.22
CA GLY A 35 6.74 31.89 3.22
C GLY A 35 7.23 30.56 3.80
N GLU A 36 6.39 29.75 4.45
CA GLU A 36 6.80 28.44 4.94
C GLU A 36 6.77 27.38 3.83
N LEU A 37 7.65 26.38 3.98
CA LEU A 37 7.86 25.36 2.96
C LEU A 37 7.06 24.09 3.26
N ILE A 38 6.52 23.50 2.19
CA ILE A 38 5.84 22.22 2.19
C ILE A 38 6.33 21.35 1.02
N THR A 39 6.17 20.03 1.14
CA THR A 39 6.31 19.10 0.02
C THR A 39 4.91 18.74 -0.50
N VAL A 40 4.72 18.84 -1.80
CA VAL A 40 3.51 18.39 -2.48
C VAL A 40 3.85 17.24 -3.40
N CYS A 41 3.02 16.20 -3.41
CA CYS A 41 3.16 15.02 -4.27
C CYS A 41 1.96 14.93 -5.20
N ASP A 42 2.19 14.72 -6.49
CA ASP A 42 1.14 14.62 -7.52
C ASP A 42 0.59 13.19 -7.71
N MET A 43 0.97 12.27 -6.82
CA MET A 43 0.65 10.84 -6.92
C MET A 43 1.12 10.15 -8.22
N GLN A 44 2.03 10.78 -8.96
CA GLN A 44 2.68 10.25 -10.17
C GLN A 44 4.22 10.20 -10.02
N SER A 45 4.67 10.04 -8.77
CA SER A 45 6.09 9.99 -8.39
C SER A 45 6.86 11.31 -8.61
N ILE A 46 6.18 12.45 -8.72
CA ILE A 46 6.82 13.76 -8.73
C ILE A 46 6.57 14.46 -7.40
N GLU A 47 7.64 14.97 -6.83
CA GLU A 47 7.61 15.81 -5.63
C GLU A 47 7.91 17.27 -6.01
N TYR A 48 7.13 18.16 -5.43
CA TYR A 48 7.26 19.60 -5.57
C TYR A 48 7.61 20.21 -4.22
N GLU A 49 8.71 20.92 -4.15
CA GLU A 49 8.99 21.81 -3.04
C GLU A 49 8.25 23.11 -3.26
N CYS A 50 7.38 23.47 -2.34
CA CYS A 50 6.49 24.62 -2.49
C CYS A 50 6.59 25.57 -1.30
N GLU A 51 6.46 26.86 -1.58
CA GLU A 51 6.33 27.93 -0.59
C GLU A 51 4.87 28.38 -0.49
N LEU A 52 4.30 28.38 0.71
CA LEU A 52 2.96 28.85 0.95
C LEU A 52 2.86 30.35 0.64
N THR A 53 1.86 30.77 -0.13
CA THR A 53 1.68 32.16 -0.52
C THR A 53 0.42 32.79 0.04
N ASP A 54 -0.74 32.18 -0.20
CA ASP A 54 -2.03 32.77 0.14
C ASP A 54 -2.94 31.78 0.85
N PHE A 55 -3.69 32.30 1.82
CA PHE A 55 -4.67 31.55 2.59
C PHE A 55 -6.07 32.10 2.29
N LEU A 56 -6.77 31.41 1.39
CA LEU A 56 -8.13 31.78 0.98
C LEU A 56 -9.17 30.99 1.81
N PRO A 57 -10.46 31.42 1.82
CA PRO A 57 -11.48 30.74 2.63
C PRO A 57 -11.69 29.27 2.32
N ASP A 58 -11.45 28.84 1.07
CA ASP A 58 -11.71 27.50 0.55
C ASP A 58 -10.43 26.72 0.18
N ARG A 59 -9.26 27.38 0.17
CA ARG A 59 -7.99 26.78 -0.26
C ARG A 59 -6.77 27.53 0.24
N VAL A 60 -5.64 26.84 0.18
CA VAL A 60 -4.30 27.41 0.37
C VAL A 60 -3.55 27.36 -0.94
N LEU A 61 -2.88 28.43 -1.31
CA LEU A 61 -2.02 28.50 -2.49
C LEU A 61 -0.56 28.34 -2.09
N ALA A 62 0.19 27.63 -2.91
CA ALA A 62 1.63 27.48 -2.74
C ALA A 62 2.34 27.60 -4.10
N ARG A 63 3.42 28.37 -4.13
CA ARG A 63 4.28 28.51 -5.32
C ARG A 63 5.28 27.36 -5.38
N VAL A 64 5.40 26.73 -6.53
CA VAL A 64 6.43 25.71 -6.78
C VAL A 64 7.79 26.37 -6.86
N LEU A 65 8.75 25.91 -6.06
CA LEU A 65 10.13 26.35 -6.06
C LEU A 65 11.01 25.40 -6.87
N SER A 66 10.81 24.10 -6.67
CA SER A 66 11.56 23.04 -7.38
C SER A 66 10.71 21.79 -7.56
N THR A 67 11.10 20.96 -8.51
CA THR A 67 10.48 19.64 -8.76
C THR A 67 11.57 18.57 -8.85
N ARG A 68 11.26 17.37 -8.35
CA ARG A 68 12.15 16.21 -8.46
C ARG A 68 11.35 14.93 -8.63
N GLN A 69 11.98 13.94 -9.27
CA GLN A 69 11.49 12.57 -9.22
C GLN A 69 11.63 12.05 -7.80
N SER A 70 10.60 11.38 -7.31
CA SER A 70 10.69 10.74 -5.99
C SER A 70 11.61 9.52 -6.04
N GLU A 71 12.40 9.37 -4.99
CA GLU A 71 13.31 8.24 -4.78
C GLU A 71 12.80 7.29 -3.69
N THR A 72 11.58 7.53 -3.16
CA THR A 72 11.02 6.78 -2.02
C THR A 72 10.11 5.62 -2.42
N GLU A 73 9.83 5.48 -3.71
CA GLU A 73 8.99 4.37 -4.18
C GLU A 73 9.86 3.17 -4.58
N PRO A 74 9.44 1.95 -4.21
CA PRO A 74 10.17 0.74 -4.57
C PRO A 74 10.25 0.53 -6.09
N PRO A 75 11.27 -0.18 -6.59
CA PRO A 75 11.40 -0.54 -8.02
C PRO A 75 10.46 -1.69 -8.42
N TYR A 76 9.37 -1.89 -7.69
CA TYR A 76 8.29 -2.86 -7.92
C TYR A 76 6.96 -2.30 -7.39
N ARG A 77 5.85 -2.95 -7.72
CA ARG A 77 4.53 -2.61 -7.21
C ARG A 77 3.96 -3.79 -6.42
N ALA A 78 3.96 -3.68 -5.10
CA ALA A 78 3.46 -4.74 -4.22
C ALA A 78 1.98 -4.52 -3.86
N HIS A 79 1.11 -5.49 -4.16
CA HIS A 79 -0.31 -5.51 -3.85
C HIS A 79 -0.60 -6.50 -2.72
N VAL A 80 -0.97 -5.99 -1.56
CA VAL A 80 -1.28 -6.82 -0.39
C VAL A 80 -2.75 -7.20 -0.40
N TYR A 81 -3.02 -8.50 -0.43
CA TYR A 81 -4.34 -9.09 -0.22
C TYR A 81 -4.36 -9.67 1.18
N GLN A 82 -5.09 -9.01 2.08
CA GLN A 82 -5.12 -9.34 3.50
C GLN A 82 -6.47 -9.93 3.90
N ALA A 83 -6.50 -11.17 4.37
CA ALA A 83 -7.69 -11.73 4.99
C ALA A 83 -8.06 -10.93 6.26
N LEU A 84 -9.36 -10.70 6.48
CA LEU A 84 -9.83 -9.89 7.61
C LEU A 84 -9.36 -10.48 8.94
N PRO A 85 -8.50 -9.77 9.69
CA PRO A 85 -8.07 -10.21 11.01
C PRO A 85 -9.11 -9.88 12.08
N LYS A 86 -8.96 -10.46 13.28
CA LYS A 86 -9.77 -10.10 14.46
C LYS A 86 -9.32 -8.76 15.05
N GLY A 87 -10.28 -8.04 15.64
CA GLY A 87 -10.01 -6.79 16.38
C GLY A 87 -9.44 -5.68 15.51
N ASP A 88 -8.57 -4.87 16.09
CA ASP A 88 -8.04 -3.63 15.47
C ASP A 88 -6.71 -3.83 14.71
N LYS A 89 -6.32 -5.09 14.48
CA LYS A 89 -5.04 -5.41 13.83
C LYS A 89 -4.93 -4.88 12.40
N LEU A 90 -6.05 -4.75 11.70
CA LEU A 90 -6.07 -4.31 10.30
C LEU A 90 -5.47 -2.90 10.14
N ASP A 91 -5.70 -2.01 11.08
CA ASP A 91 -5.15 -0.65 11.06
C ASP A 91 -3.63 -0.67 11.09
N SER A 92 -3.06 -1.48 11.99
CA SER A 92 -1.60 -1.67 12.07
C SER A 92 -1.03 -2.38 10.84
N ILE A 93 -1.77 -3.33 10.25
CA ILE A 93 -1.37 -3.99 9.00
C ILE A 93 -1.29 -2.97 7.86
N ILE A 94 -2.32 -2.14 7.69
CA ILE A 94 -2.35 -1.11 6.65
C ILE A 94 -1.20 -0.13 6.83
N GLN A 95 -1.02 0.41 8.04
CA GLN A 95 0.06 1.34 8.35
C GLN A 95 1.42 0.75 7.97
N LYS A 96 1.76 -0.43 8.47
CA LYS A 96 3.05 -1.09 8.21
C LYS A 96 3.22 -1.51 6.75
N ALA A 97 2.15 -1.93 6.08
CA ALA A 97 2.23 -2.27 4.66
C ALA A 97 2.57 -1.03 3.82
N VAL A 98 1.99 0.13 4.15
CA VAL A 98 2.34 1.40 3.50
C VAL A 98 3.79 1.79 3.76
N GLU A 99 4.25 1.73 5.02
CA GLU A 99 5.64 2.01 5.41
C GLU A 99 6.65 1.08 4.70
N CYS A 100 6.25 -0.19 4.45
CA CYS A 100 7.07 -1.18 3.74
C CYS A 100 6.87 -1.16 2.21
N GLY A 101 6.30 -0.10 1.63
CA GLY A 101 6.26 0.10 0.19
C GLY A 101 5.09 -0.53 -0.56
N ALA A 102 4.03 -1.00 0.11
CA ALA A 102 2.86 -1.52 -0.60
C ALA A 102 2.24 -0.47 -1.54
N ALA A 103 1.88 -0.86 -2.76
CA ALA A 103 1.20 -0.04 -3.75
C ALA A 103 -0.31 -0.04 -3.56
N SER A 104 -0.88 -1.15 -3.05
CA SER A 104 -2.29 -1.23 -2.67
C SER A 104 -2.54 -2.27 -1.60
N ILE A 105 -3.66 -2.11 -0.88
CA ILE A 105 -4.13 -3.07 0.12
C ILE A 105 -5.58 -3.40 -0.19
N THR A 106 -5.87 -4.69 -0.44
CA THR A 106 -7.22 -5.20 -0.62
C THR A 106 -7.54 -6.17 0.51
N THR A 107 -8.59 -5.92 1.26
CA THR A 107 -9.05 -6.88 2.27
C THR A 107 -9.97 -7.92 1.66
N PHE A 108 -9.98 -9.14 2.19
CA PHE A 108 -10.91 -10.17 1.74
C PHE A 108 -11.44 -11.02 2.90
N SER A 109 -12.60 -11.64 2.65
CA SER A 109 -13.19 -12.64 3.54
C SER A 109 -12.73 -14.02 3.12
N SER A 110 -12.11 -14.78 4.04
CA SER A 110 -11.79 -16.19 3.87
C SER A 110 -12.68 -17.07 4.78
N GLU A 111 -12.72 -18.37 4.50
CA GLU A 111 -13.57 -19.32 5.23
C GLU A 111 -13.32 -19.29 6.74
N ARG A 112 -12.06 -19.13 7.15
CA ARG A 112 -11.66 -19.12 8.57
C ARG A 112 -11.62 -17.73 9.20
N CYS A 113 -12.08 -16.69 8.49
CA CYS A 113 -12.27 -15.37 9.07
C CYS A 113 -13.42 -15.39 10.09
N VAL A 114 -13.14 -14.91 11.30
CA VAL A 114 -14.17 -14.75 12.34
C VAL A 114 -15.01 -13.50 12.09
N VAL A 115 -14.41 -12.47 11.49
CA VAL A 115 -15.08 -11.21 11.18
C VAL A 115 -15.94 -11.38 9.94
N LYS A 116 -17.23 -11.05 10.06
CA LYS A 116 -18.15 -11.01 8.91
C LYS A 116 -18.28 -9.59 8.40
N VAL A 117 -18.25 -9.43 7.09
CA VAL A 117 -18.47 -8.14 6.42
C VAL A 117 -19.95 -7.78 6.52
N LYS A 118 -20.22 -6.52 6.91
CA LYS A 118 -21.54 -5.91 6.81
C LYS A 118 -21.48 -4.89 5.68
N GLU A 119 -22.19 -5.13 4.59
CA GLU A 119 -22.17 -4.32 3.37
C GLU A 119 -22.48 -2.85 3.65
N ASP A 120 -23.50 -2.56 4.46
CA ASP A 120 -23.94 -1.20 4.80
C ASP A 120 -22.87 -0.33 5.48
N ALA A 121 -21.85 -0.97 6.10
CA ALA A 121 -20.80 -0.27 6.83
C ALA A 121 -19.44 -0.26 6.10
N GLU A 122 -19.32 -0.97 4.98
CA GLU A 122 -18.02 -1.19 4.33
C GLU A 122 -17.47 0.12 3.72
N GLY A 123 -18.31 0.97 3.14
CA GLY A 123 -17.86 2.26 2.59
C GLY A 123 -17.15 3.12 3.63
N LYS A 124 -17.77 3.34 4.80
CA LYS A 124 -17.18 4.12 5.90
C LYS A 124 -15.89 3.50 6.44
N LYS A 125 -15.82 2.16 6.48
CA LYS A 125 -14.62 1.44 6.91
C LYS A 125 -13.48 1.62 5.90
N THR A 126 -13.78 1.55 4.62
CA THR A 126 -12.79 1.76 3.54
C THR A 126 -12.25 3.19 3.58
N GLU A 127 -13.11 4.20 3.74
CA GLU A 127 -12.68 5.57 3.92
C GLU A 127 -11.75 5.75 5.13
N ARG A 128 -12.09 5.14 6.28
CA ARG A 128 -11.23 5.18 7.47
C ARG A 128 -9.88 4.50 7.22
N ARG A 129 -9.88 3.35 6.57
CA ARG A 129 -8.64 2.63 6.19
C ARG A 129 -7.79 3.43 5.22
N GLN A 130 -8.42 4.12 4.26
CA GLN A 130 -7.71 5.01 3.33
C GLN A 130 -7.05 6.19 4.05
N ARG A 131 -7.67 6.75 5.09
CA ARG A 131 -7.04 7.79 5.94
C ARG A 131 -5.81 7.25 6.67
N ILE A 132 -5.85 6.02 7.20
CA ILE A 132 -4.68 5.40 7.82
C ILE A 132 -3.54 5.26 6.81
N ALA A 133 -3.84 4.82 5.58
CA ALA A 133 -2.85 4.73 4.52
C ALA A 133 -2.26 6.11 4.15
N LEU A 134 -3.11 7.16 4.10
CA LEU A 134 -2.69 8.53 3.83
C LEU A 134 -1.70 9.03 4.90
N GLU A 135 -2.04 8.88 6.17
CA GLU A 135 -1.17 9.32 7.27
C GLU A 135 0.15 8.53 7.31
N ALA A 136 0.10 7.22 7.06
CA ALA A 136 1.30 6.40 6.95
C ALA A 136 2.19 6.82 5.76
N ALA A 137 1.60 7.13 4.60
CA ALA A 137 2.33 7.60 3.42
C ALA A 137 2.99 8.97 3.67
N LYS A 138 2.27 9.91 4.31
CA LYS A 138 2.83 11.21 4.72
C LYS A 138 4.03 11.04 5.66
N GLN A 139 3.90 10.19 6.68
CA GLN A 139 4.92 9.97 7.70
C GLN A 139 6.16 9.24 7.15
N SER A 140 5.96 8.22 6.31
CA SER A 140 7.06 7.45 5.70
C SER A 140 7.73 8.15 4.51
N GLY A 141 7.25 9.33 4.13
CA GLY A 141 7.83 10.13 3.05
C GLY A 141 7.51 9.61 1.65
N ARG A 142 6.49 8.79 1.48
CA ARG A 142 6.09 8.26 0.17
C ARG A 142 5.53 9.36 -0.74
N SER A 143 5.72 9.19 -2.03
CA SER A 143 5.20 10.09 -3.07
C SER A 143 3.91 9.58 -3.71
N LEU A 144 3.63 8.29 -3.57
CA LEU A 144 2.39 7.64 -3.99
C LEU A 144 1.50 7.36 -2.78
N LEU A 145 0.21 7.58 -2.93
CA LEU A 145 -0.78 7.19 -1.94
C LEU A 145 -1.29 5.78 -2.26
N PRO A 146 -0.99 4.76 -1.43
CA PRO A 146 -1.50 3.41 -1.64
C PRO A 146 -3.03 3.37 -1.57
N ALA A 147 -3.65 2.70 -2.54
CA ALA A 147 -5.09 2.53 -2.56
C ALA A 147 -5.52 1.43 -1.58
N VAL A 148 -6.55 1.73 -0.75
CA VAL A 148 -7.18 0.72 0.10
C VAL A 148 -8.55 0.40 -0.45
N SER A 149 -8.75 -0.84 -0.90
CA SER A 149 -10.00 -1.29 -1.50
C SER A 149 -10.98 -1.85 -0.47
N SER A 150 -12.26 -1.83 -0.82
CA SER A 150 -13.30 -2.53 -0.06
C SER A 150 -13.04 -4.03 0.01
N THR A 151 -13.62 -4.67 1.03
CA THR A 151 -13.46 -6.11 1.25
C THR A 151 -14.14 -6.91 0.14
N VAL A 152 -13.41 -7.83 -0.46
CA VAL A 152 -13.88 -8.74 -1.52
C VAL A 152 -14.01 -10.18 -1.01
N SER A 153 -14.56 -11.07 -1.83
CA SER A 153 -14.52 -12.51 -1.55
C SER A 153 -13.12 -13.09 -1.74
N PHE A 154 -12.83 -14.26 -1.15
CA PHE A 154 -11.59 -14.98 -1.38
C PHE A 154 -11.36 -15.28 -2.88
N ALA A 155 -12.41 -15.74 -3.57
CA ALA A 155 -12.33 -16.05 -5.00
C ALA A 155 -11.93 -14.82 -5.84
N GLU A 156 -12.50 -13.66 -5.53
CA GLU A 156 -12.14 -12.42 -6.23
C GLU A 156 -10.73 -11.95 -5.86
N ALA A 157 -10.30 -12.14 -4.59
CA ALA A 157 -8.96 -11.80 -4.17
C ALA A 157 -7.88 -12.61 -4.91
N ILE A 158 -8.03 -13.94 -5.00
CA ILE A 158 -7.06 -14.80 -5.72
C ILE A 158 -7.09 -14.56 -7.22
N ARG A 159 -8.27 -14.28 -7.81
CA ARG A 159 -8.37 -13.93 -9.23
C ARG A 159 -7.56 -12.67 -9.56
N ARG A 160 -7.72 -11.61 -8.77
CA ARG A 160 -6.94 -10.37 -8.94
C ARG A 160 -5.45 -10.59 -8.65
N ALA A 161 -5.15 -11.33 -7.59
CA ALA A 161 -3.77 -11.61 -7.22
C ALA A 161 -3.01 -12.39 -8.30
N ALA A 162 -3.69 -13.28 -9.02
CA ALA A 162 -3.13 -14.07 -10.10
C ALA A 162 -2.73 -13.25 -11.35
N GLU A 163 -3.21 -12.00 -11.47
CA GLU A 163 -2.88 -11.09 -12.58
C GLU A 163 -1.46 -10.49 -12.44
N ALA A 164 -0.85 -10.60 -11.26
CA ALA A 164 0.49 -10.09 -11.00
C ALA A 164 1.60 -10.92 -11.68
N ASP A 165 2.74 -10.29 -11.98
CA ASP A 165 3.92 -10.98 -12.52
C ASP A 165 4.46 -12.04 -11.51
N ILE A 166 4.33 -11.75 -10.20
CA ILE A 166 4.75 -12.63 -9.11
C ILE A 166 3.58 -12.79 -8.11
N PRO A 167 2.68 -13.75 -8.33
CA PRO A 167 1.52 -13.96 -7.47
C PRO A 167 1.86 -14.86 -6.27
N LEU A 168 2.18 -14.26 -5.12
CA LEU A 168 2.60 -14.95 -3.90
C LEU A 168 1.41 -15.28 -2.99
N PHE A 169 1.33 -16.53 -2.58
CA PHE A 169 0.36 -17.04 -1.61
C PHE A 169 1.11 -17.51 -0.36
N CYS A 170 1.06 -16.73 0.73
CA CYS A 170 1.77 -17.03 1.95
C CYS A 170 1.03 -18.12 2.74
N TYR A 171 1.51 -19.33 2.62
CA TYR A 171 0.91 -20.52 3.23
C TYR A 171 2.00 -21.50 3.71
N GLU A 172 1.82 -22.03 4.89
CA GLU A 172 2.72 -23.06 5.45
C GLU A 172 2.21 -24.45 5.05
N GLY A 173 2.84 -25.07 4.05
CA GLY A 173 2.51 -26.39 3.53
C GLY A 173 3.75 -27.16 3.11
N GLU A 174 3.58 -28.44 2.69
CA GLU A 174 4.70 -29.32 2.36
C GLU A 174 5.40 -28.93 1.04
N ASP A 175 4.67 -28.40 0.05
CA ASP A 175 5.19 -28.08 -1.30
C ASP A 175 5.41 -26.56 -1.51
N GLN A 176 6.02 -25.89 -0.54
CA GLN A 176 6.25 -24.43 -0.63
C GLN A 176 7.66 -24.13 -1.14
N LYS A 177 7.77 -23.11 -1.98
CA LYS A 177 9.05 -22.48 -2.30
C LYS A 177 9.42 -21.48 -1.21
N THR A 178 10.70 -21.19 -1.06
CA THR A 178 11.10 -20.02 -0.28
C THR A 178 10.83 -18.74 -1.08
N LEU A 179 10.51 -17.66 -0.39
CA LEU A 179 10.33 -16.37 -1.05
C LEU A 179 11.59 -15.94 -1.82
N SER A 180 12.78 -16.20 -1.27
CA SER A 180 14.05 -15.91 -1.94
C SER A 180 14.24 -16.66 -3.25
N GLU A 181 13.87 -17.96 -3.32
CA GLU A 181 13.95 -18.73 -4.57
C GLU A 181 13.07 -18.14 -5.66
N VAL A 182 11.84 -17.73 -5.32
CA VAL A 182 10.90 -17.13 -6.28
C VAL A 182 11.43 -15.80 -6.80
N LEU A 183 11.90 -14.93 -5.90
CA LEU A 183 12.39 -13.60 -6.27
C LEU A 183 13.69 -13.66 -7.10
N LYS A 184 14.62 -14.54 -6.75
CA LYS A 184 15.85 -14.76 -7.54
C LYS A 184 15.55 -15.28 -8.93
N ALA A 185 14.67 -16.26 -9.06
CA ALA A 185 14.25 -16.77 -10.36
C ALA A 185 13.62 -15.67 -11.23
N TYR A 186 12.84 -14.78 -10.63
CA TYR A 186 12.30 -13.62 -11.34
C TYR A 186 13.41 -12.64 -11.78
N LYS A 187 14.34 -12.27 -10.90
CA LYS A 187 15.47 -11.37 -11.25
C LYS A 187 16.28 -11.91 -12.44
N GLU A 188 16.54 -13.23 -12.46
CA GLU A 188 17.28 -13.88 -13.55
C GLU A 188 16.50 -13.87 -14.88
N SER A 189 15.17 -13.92 -14.84
CA SER A 189 14.31 -13.93 -16.04
C SER A 189 13.98 -12.53 -16.55
N ASN A 190 13.93 -11.51 -15.69
CA ASN A 190 13.55 -10.13 -16.02
C ASN A 190 14.72 -9.35 -16.63
N LYS A 191 15.14 -9.71 -17.83
CA LYS A 191 16.24 -9.04 -18.56
C LYS A 191 15.87 -7.67 -19.12
N GLU A 192 14.59 -7.38 -19.24
CA GLU A 192 14.09 -6.11 -19.83
C GLU A 192 13.96 -4.99 -18.81
N GLY A 193 14.22 -5.24 -17.52
CA GLY A 193 14.11 -4.23 -16.46
C GLY A 193 12.70 -3.71 -16.23
N LYS A 194 11.67 -4.52 -16.55
CA LYS A 194 10.27 -4.20 -16.26
C LYS A 194 10.06 -4.07 -14.76
N ILE A 195 9.35 -3.03 -14.32
CA ILE A 195 8.88 -2.91 -12.93
C ILE A 195 7.84 -4.00 -12.67
N PRO A 196 8.11 -4.97 -11.78
CA PRO A 196 7.19 -6.08 -11.56
C PRO A 196 5.97 -5.69 -10.73
N GLU A 197 4.82 -6.25 -11.08
CA GLU A 197 3.64 -6.29 -10.23
C GLU A 197 3.73 -7.56 -9.37
N ILE A 198 3.68 -7.41 -8.05
CA ILE A 198 3.81 -8.50 -7.08
C ILE A 198 2.56 -8.53 -6.22
N SER A 199 1.86 -9.65 -6.17
CA SER A 199 0.77 -9.82 -5.21
C SER A 199 1.22 -10.67 -4.02
N VAL A 200 0.77 -10.29 -2.81
CA VAL A 200 1.08 -10.98 -1.56
C VAL A 200 -0.23 -11.28 -0.84
N VAL A 201 -0.65 -12.55 -0.85
CA VAL A 201 -1.89 -13.00 -0.22
C VAL A 201 -1.61 -13.56 1.17
N ILE A 202 -2.19 -12.93 2.20
CA ILE A 202 -1.97 -13.24 3.62
C ILE A 202 -3.29 -13.72 4.26
N GLY A 203 -3.24 -14.83 4.97
CA GLY A 203 -4.36 -15.41 5.71
C GLY A 203 -4.71 -14.66 6.99
N SER A 204 -5.90 -14.96 7.54
CA SER A 204 -6.28 -14.55 8.89
C SER A 204 -5.55 -15.41 9.95
N GLU A 205 -5.86 -15.20 11.23
CA GLU A 205 -5.30 -16.02 12.33
C GLU A 205 -5.64 -17.52 12.21
N GLY A 206 -6.73 -17.85 11.51
CA GLY A 206 -7.13 -19.24 11.23
C GLY A 206 -6.42 -19.85 10.00
N GLY A 207 -5.61 -19.07 9.30
CA GLY A 207 -5.00 -19.46 8.03
C GLY A 207 -6.04 -19.70 6.92
N PHE A 208 -5.73 -20.61 6.01
CA PHE A 208 -6.58 -20.99 4.88
C PHE A 208 -7.12 -22.42 5.04
N SER A 209 -8.29 -22.70 4.49
CA SER A 209 -8.80 -24.08 4.36
C SER A 209 -8.08 -24.80 3.22
N LEU A 210 -8.14 -26.14 3.21
CA LEU A 210 -7.53 -26.91 2.13
C LEU A 210 -8.18 -26.61 0.77
N ALA A 211 -9.48 -26.31 0.76
CA ALA A 211 -10.19 -25.91 -0.45
C ALA A 211 -9.69 -24.54 -0.97
N GLU A 212 -9.44 -23.57 -0.08
CA GLU A 212 -8.86 -22.29 -0.45
C GLU A 212 -7.42 -22.44 -0.99
N VAL A 213 -6.62 -23.30 -0.38
CA VAL A 213 -5.25 -23.61 -0.87
C VAL A 213 -5.29 -24.24 -2.26
N SER A 214 -6.20 -25.19 -2.52
CA SER A 214 -6.37 -25.79 -3.85
C SER A 214 -6.77 -24.74 -4.88
N ALA A 215 -7.77 -23.92 -4.57
CA ALA A 215 -8.24 -22.86 -5.44
C ALA A 215 -7.14 -21.82 -5.77
N ALA A 216 -6.31 -21.45 -4.78
CA ALA A 216 -5.19 -20.54 -5.00
C ALA A 216 -4.13 -21.14 -5.95
N LYS A 217 -3.80 -22.44 -5.77
CA LYS A 217 -2.89 -23.17 -6.69
C LYS A 217 -3.47 -23.27 -8.10
N GLU A 218 -4.75 -23.60 -8.23
CA GLU A 218 -5.46 -23.67 -9.52
C GLU A 218 -5.51 -22.31 -10.23
N ALA A 219 -5.60 -21.22 -9.48
CA ALA A 219 -5.54 -19.86 -10.00
C ALA A 219 -4.11 -19.45 -10.41
N GLY A 220 -3.07 -20.28 -10.17
CA GLY A 220 -1.69 -20.00 -10.53
C GLY A 220 -0.86 -19.26 -9.47
N LEU A 221 -1.38 -19.11 -8.24
CA LEU A 221 -0.60 -18.48 -7.17
C LEU A 221 0.53 -19.41 -6.69
N ILE A 222 1.67 -18.81 -6.40
CA ILE A 222 2.86 -19.49 -5.93
C ILE A 222 2.82 -19.58 -4.40
N SER A 223 2.69 -20.79 -3.86
CA SER A 223 2.77 -21.01 -2.41
C SER A 223 4.18 -20.76 -1.91
N VAL A 224 4.32 -19.83 -0.96
CA VAL A 224 5.60 -19.45 -0.35
C VAL A 224 5.54 -19.50 1.15
N GLY A 225 6.62 -20.03 1.76
CA GLY A 225 6.83 -20.00 3.20
C GLY A 225 7.58 -18.77 3.64
N LEU A 226 7.19 -18.20 4.78
CA LEU A 226 7.84 -17.06 5.42
C LEU A 226 8.86 -17.47 6.51
N GLY A 227 9.44 -18.68 6.38
CA GLY A 227 10.41 -19.23 7.31
C GLY A 227 9.84 -20.30 8.24
N LYS A 228 10.64 -20.79 9.20
CA LYS A 228 10.29 -21.93 10.07
C LYS A 228 9.38 -21.57 11.25
N ARG A 229 9.10 -20.31 11.48
CA ARG A 229 8.27 -19.85 12.59
C ARG A 229 6.90 -19.43 12.07
N ILE A 230 5.85 -19.81 12.80
CA ILE A 230 4.48 -19.31 12.54
C ILE A 230 4.44 -17.82 12.86
N LEU A 231 4.14 -16.99 11.89
CA LEU A 231 3.98 -15.56 12.05
C LEU A 231 2.50 -15.24 12.31
N ARG A 232 2.26 -14.27 13.17
CA ARG A 232 0.92 -13.68 13.29
C ARG A 232 0.55 -12.96 12.01
N THR A 233 -0.75 -12.87 11.69
CA THR A 233 -1.24 -12.24 10.45
C THR A 233 -0.73 -10.80 10.28
N GLU A 234 -0.67 -10.03 11.38
CA GLU A 234 -0.13 -8.66 11.38
C GLU A 234 1.41 -8.59 11.14
N THR A 235 2.12 -9.68 11.42
CA THR A 235 3.56 -9.77 11.18
C THR A 235 3.85 -10.29 9.77
N ALA A 236 3.03 -11.21 9.27
CA ALA A 236 3.26 -11.90 7.99
C ALA A 236 3.34 -10.91 6.81
N ALA A 237 2.40 -9.94 6.73
CA ALA A 237 2.39 -8.95 5.66
C ALA A 237 3.67 -8.08 5.68
N SER A 238 4.00 -7.51 6.84
CA SER A 238 5.21 -6.68 6.98
C SER A 238 6.48 -7.47 6.70
N PHE A 239 6.57 -8.72 7.17
CA PHE A 239 7.72 -9.58 6.94
C PHE A 239 7.89 -9.90 5.45
N ALA A 240 6.81 -10.26 4.75
CA ALA A 240 6.86 -10.54 3.31
C ALA A 240 7.32 -9.30 2.54
N LEU A 241 6.74 -8.12 2.82
CA LEU A 241 7.15 -6.87 2.19
C LEU A 241 8.62 -6.50 2.51
N SER A 242 9.07 -6.69 3.75
CA SER A 242 10.48 -6.44 4.10
C SER A 242 11.45 -7.37 3.35
N CYS A 243 11.04 -8.61 3.06
CA CYS A 243 11.82 -9.51 2.20
C CYS A 243 11.86 -9.01 0.74
N LEU A 244 10.76 -8.44 0.22
CA LEU A 244 10.75 -7.81 -1.10
C LEU A 244 11.72 -6.62 -1.15
N VAL A 245 11.64 -5.73 -0.15
CA VAL A 245 12.56 -4.59 -0.02
C VAL A 245 14.00 -5.06 0.00
N TYR A 246 14.34 -6.02 0.85
CA TYR A 246 15.70 -6.51 0.96
C TYR A 246 16.22 -7.10 -0.36
N GLU A 247 15.43 -7.95 -1.02
CA GLU A 247 15.86 -8.68 -2.24
C GLU A 247 15.83 -7.80 -3.50
N LEU A 248 14.88 -6.87 -3.61
CA LEU A 248 14.62 -6.14 -4.88
C LEU A 248 15.08 -4.68 -4.85
N GLU A 249 15.28 -4.10 -3.66
CA GLU A 249 15.64 -2.69 -3.50
C GLU A 249 17.04 -2.51 -2.89
N LEU A 250 17.42 -3.36 -1.92
CA LEU A 250 18.66 -3.20 -1.15
C LEU A 250 19.79 -4.16 -1.52
N SER A 251 19.52 -5.20 -2.37
CA SER A 251 20.51 -6.23 -2.71
C SER A 251 21.12 -6.08 -4.09
#